data_ee32c47e54411cad0f770e62f9ee0a3b
#
_entry.id   ee32c47e54411cad0f770e62f9ee0a3b
#
_cell.length_a   1.000
_cell.length_b   1.000
_cell.length_c   1.000
_cell.angle_alpha   90.00
_cell.angle_beta   90.00
_cell.angle_gamma   90.00
#
_symmetry.space_group_name_H-M   'P 1'
#
loop_
_entity.id
_entity.type
_entity.pdbx_description
1 polymer ?
#
loop_
_entity_poly.entity_id
_entity_poly.type
_entity_poly.pdbx_seq_one_letter_code
_entity_poly.pdbx_strand_id
1 'polypeptide(L)'
;LEAEKLLMLYFHQEGCPYCKATIEKNFSDPTTKDFIQENFDVVEINIRGSRSITLPNGDIVDERAFSKLMKIQYTPTILILDDSGLNDPLERMNGFRPLPIFQETLLVVSGKDEELGFTLESEPNLVKENYFSENYNLSNFTGQKPIAIFIEKKDCAICQQMHREAFASKENYKALSDWHVIQIDVDEADQEIILPDGTSQKIGDFIEGRVIDFFPTVILYGLGETEETFRMDSYLTNYGVKSILQYIGSGDYKSQPDLQRWSDETRAARRAARGG
;
A
#
# COMPACT_ATOMS: atom_id res chain seq x y z
N LEU A 1 -4.66 -6.72 -36.96
CA LEU A 1 -4.42 -5.83 -35.84
C LEU A 1 -4.00 -6.74 -34.68
N GLU A 2 -2.73 -6.77 -34.36
CA GLU A 2 -2.26 -7.35 -33.10
C GLU A 2 -2.95 -6.57 -31.99
N ALA A 3 -3.48 -7.26 -30.97
CA ALA A 3 -4.06 -6.60 -29.81
C ALA A 3 -2.95 -5.77 -29.17
N GLU A 4 -3.15 -4.46 -29.02
CA GLU A 4 -2.20 -3.58 -28.38
C GLU A 4 -2.06 -4.02 -26.95
N LYS A 5 -0.81 -4.34 -26.54
CA LYS A 5 -0.50 -4.71 -25.18
C LYS A 5 -0.54 -3.47 -24.30
N LEU A 6 -0.96 -3.65 -23.06
CA LEU A 6 -0.83 -2.61 -22.04
C LEU A 6 0.63 -2.45 -21.62
N LEU A 7 1.03 -1.25 -21.23
CA LEU A 7 2.36 -0.99 -20.71
C LEU A 7 2.39 -1.19 -19.19
N MET A 8 3.22 -2.12 -18.73
CA MET A 8 3.46 -2.37 -17.30
C MET A 8 4.81 -1.78 -16.89
N LEU A 9 4.82 -0.77 -16.02
CA LEU A 9 6.03 -0.18 -15.45
C LEU A 9 6.27 -0.81 -14.07
N TYR A 10 7.36 -1.56 -13.91
CA TYR A 10 7.75 -2.19 -12.67
C TYR A 10 8.88 -1.42 -11.98
N PHE A 11 8.54 -0.69 -10.91
CA PHE A 11 9.49 0.09 -10.12
C PHE A 11 10.05 -0.74 -8.97
N HIS A 12 11.37 -0.85 -8.91
CA HIS A 12 12.06 -1.64 -7.90
C HIS A 12 13.33 -0.93 -7.39
N GLN A 13 14.01 -1.54 -6.42
CA GLN A 13 15.35 -1.17 -5.99
C GLN A 13 16.12 -2.39 -5.51
N GLU A 14 17.46 -2.29 -5.48
CA GLU A 14 18.31 -3.33 -4.93
C GLU A 14 18.05 -3.54 -3.43
N GLY A 15 18.12 -4.81 -2.99
CA GLY A 15 17.93 -5.18 -1.59
C GLY A 15 16.49 -5.09 -1.08
N CYS A 16 15.51 -4.90 -1.96
CA CYS A 16 14.10 -4.85 -1.64
C CYS A 16 13.50 -6.27 -1.52
N PRO A 17 13.14 -6.75 -0.32
CA PRO A 17 12.61 -8.11 -0.15
C PRO A 17 11.26 -8.33 -0.85
N TYR A 18 10.40 -7.31 -0.88
CA TYR A 18 9.10 -7.36 -1.53
C TYR A 18 9.23 -7.35 -3.06
N CYS A 19 10.23 -6.65 -3.62
CA CYS A 19 10.53 -6.71 -5.04
C CYS A 19 10.96 -8.12 -5.44
N LYS A 20 11.83 -8.75 -4.62
CA LYS A 20 12.22 -10.14 -4.81
C LYS A 20 10.99 -11.06 -4.75
N ALA A 21 10.10 -10.88 -3.77
CA ALA A 21 8.88 -11.68 -3.65
C ALA A 21 7.96 -11.51 -4.87
N THR A 22 7.83 -10.30 -5.43
CA THR A 22 7.04 -10.04 -6.65
C THR A 22 7.61 -10.82 -7.84
N ILE A 23 8.93 -10.82 -8.02
CA ILE A 23 9.56 -11.59 -9.09
C ILE A 23 9.36 -13.09 -8.88
N GLU A 24 9.69 -13.61 -7.68
CA GLU A 24 9.72 -15.04 -7.42
C GLU A 24 8.32 -15.68 -7.33
N LYS A 25 7.34 -14.96 -6.81
CA LYS A 25 5.99 -15.50 -6.57
C LYS A 25 4.97 -15.11 -7.63
N ASN A 26 5.08 -13.88 -8.18
CA ASN A 26 4.09 -13.38 -9.13
C ASN A 26 4.59 -13.52 -10.58
N PHE A 27 5.70 -12.88 -10.93
CA PHE A 27 6.20 -12.90 -12.32
C PHE A 27 6.76 -14.26 -12.75
N SER A 28 7.24 -15.09 -11.81
CA SER A 28 7.76 -16.44 -12.10
C SER A 28 6.70 -17.53 -12.01
N ASP A 29 5.48 -17.24 -11.58
CA ASP A 29 4.36 -18.19 -11.67
C ASP A 29 4.08 -18.49 -13.14
N PRO A 30 4.03 -19.76 -13.57
CA PRO A 30 3.95 -20.10 -14.99
C PRO A 30 2.74 -19.48 -15.69
N THR A 31 1.55 -19.57 -15.08
CA THR A 31 0.30 -19.05 -15.65
C THR A 31 0.33 -17.54 -15.75
N THR A 32 0.77 -16.87 -14.68
CA THR A 32 0.90 -15.41 -14.64
C THR A 32 1.93 -14.90 -15.63
N LYS A 33 3.06 -15.60 -15.76
CA LYS A 33 4.12 -15.24 -16.70
C LYS A 33 3.63 -15.26 -18.14
N ASP A 34 2.95 -16.34 -18.53
CA ASP A 34 2.43 -16.49 -19.89
C ASP A 34 1.38 -15.40 -20.17
N PHE A 35 0.48 -15.15 -19.23
CA PHE A 35 -0.53 -14.10 -19.32
C PHE A 35 0.11 -12.70 -19.47
N ILE A 36 1.13 -12.39 -18.67
CA ILE A 36 1.85 -11.10 -18.77
C ILE A 36 2.51 -10.98 -20.14
N GLN A 37 3.18 -12.03 -20.62
CA GLN A 37 3.86 -12.00 -21.91
C GLN A 37 2.91 -11.80 -23.10
N GLU A 38 1.67 -12.27 -22.98
CA GLU A 38 0.66 -12.11 -24.01
C GLU A 38 -0.01 -10.73 -24.00
N ASN A 39 -0.20 -10.13 -22.82
CA ASN A 39 -1.06 -8.96 -22.66
C ASN A 39 -0.31 -7.66 -22.26
N PHE A 40 0.94 -7.74 -21.85
CA PHE A 40 1.68 -6.58 -21.34
C PHE A 40 3.08 -6.47 -21.94
N ASP A 41 3.50 -5.23 -22.22
CA ASP A 41 4.90 -4.88 -22.41
C ASP A 41 5.46 -4.38 -21.07
N VAL A 42 6.46 -5.09 -20.54
CA VAL A 42 6.99 -4.81 -19.19
C VAL A 42 8.27 -4.01 -19.26
N VAL A 43 8.33 -2.88 -18.57
CA VAL A 43 9.52 -2.06 -18.41
C VAL A 43 9.93 -2.02 -16.95
N GLU A 44 11.13 -2.53 -16.66
CA GLU A 44 11.73 -2.49 -15.33
C GLU A 44 12.45 -1.17 -15.09
N ILE A 45 12.20 -0.51 -13.95
CA ILE A 45 12.75 0.78 -13.57
C ILE A 45 13.31 0.72 -12.16
N ASN A 46 14.63 0.96 -12.03
CA ASN A 46 15.28 1.08 -10.74
C ASN A 46 15.10 2.52 -10.20
N ILE A 47 14.36 2.69 -9.10
CA ILE A 47 14.11 4.03 -8.53
C ILE A 47 15.38 4.80 -8.10
N ARG A 48 16.51 4.10 -8.00
CA ARG A 48 17.85 4.66 -7.73
C ARG A 48 18.78 4.61 -8.94
N GLY A 49 18.27 4.15 -10.07
CA GLY A 49 19.03 3.96 -11.29
C GLY A 49 19.33 5.26 -12.04
N SER A 50 20.16 5.14 -13.06
CA SER A 50 20.62 6.25 -13.90
C SER A 50 20.46 5.99 -15.40
N ARG A 51 19.78 4.91 -15.80
CA ARG A 51 19.47 4.67 -17.22
C ARG A 51 18.58 5.80 -17.73
N SER A 52 18.82 6.22 -18.99
CA SER A 52 18.00 7.25 -19.64
C SER A 52 16.67 6.66 -20.10
N ILE A 53 15.60 7.39 -19.85
CA ILE A 53 14.23 7.11 -20.30
C ILE A 53 13.80 8.27 -21.19
N THR A 54 13.33 7.97 -22.39
CA THR A 54 12.71 8.97 -23.27
C THR A 54 11.21 8.96 -23.04
N LEU A 55 10.67 10.09 -22.63
CA LEU A 55 9.25 10.28 -22.40
C LEU A 55 8.48 10.46 -23.71
N PRO A 56 7.14 10.27 -23.73
CA PRO A 56 6.32 10.44 -24.95
C PRO A 56 6.43 11.84 -25.59
N ASN A 57 6.73 12.88 -24.80
CA ASN A 57 6.95 14.23 -25.29
C ASN A 57 8.37 14.47 -25.87
N GLY A 58 9.24 13.45 -25.86
CA GLY A 58 10.61 13.50 -26.32
C GLY A 58 11.64 13.94 -25.28
N ASP A 59 11.23 14.33 -24.07
CA ASP A 59 12.18 14.65 -22.99
C ASP A 59 12.95 13.39 -22.54
N ILE A 60 14.20 13.59 -22.15
CA ILE A 60 15.05 12.52 -21.63
C ILE A 60 15.30 12.77 -20.15
N VAL A 61 14.95 11.80 -19.32
CA VAL A 61 15.17 11.81 -17.87
C VAL A 61 15.88 10.53 -17.42
N ASP A 62 16.55 10.54 -16.27
CA ASP A 62 17.05 9.30 -15.67
C ASP A 62 15.93 8.57 -14.89
N GLU A 63 16.16 7.28 -14.57
CA GLU A 63 15.21 6.43 -13.84
C GLU A 63 14.78 7.04 -12.52
N ARG A 64 15.70 7.70 -11.81
CA ARG A 64 15.42 8.35 -10.53
C ARG A 64 14.49 9.56 -10.70
N ALA A 65 14.75 10.40 -11.71
CA ALA A 65 13.92 11.54 -12.01
C ALA A 65 12.54 11.10 -12.49
N PHE A 66 12.48 10.05 -13.31
CA PHE A 66 11.23 9.44 -13.76
C PHE A 66 10.41 8.87 -12.59
N SER A 67 11.05 8.16 -11.67
CA SER A 67 10.37 7.62 -10.48
C SER A 67 9.78 8.72 -9.59
N LYS A 68 10.47 9.87 -9.46
CA LYS A 68 9.94 11.04 -8.77
C LYS A 68 8.76 11.67 -9.52
N LEU A 69 8.85 11.77 -10.85
CA LEU A 69 7.76 12.26 -11.69
C LEU A 69 6.50 11.40 -11.52
N MET A 70 6.67 10.07 -11.47
CA MET A 70 5.59 9.11 -11.25
C MET A 70 5.17 9.00 -9.78
N LYS A 71 5.72 9.83 -8.87
CA LYS A 71 5.42 9.86 -7.43
C LYS A 71 5.57 8.49 -6.76
N ILE A 72 6.63 7.74 -7.11
CA ILE A 72 6.89 6.43 -6.53
C ILE A 72 7.45 6.59 -5.11
N GLN A 73 6.70 6.13 -4.11
CA GLN A 73 7.06 6.20 -2.69
C GLN A 73 7.49 4.84 -2.13
N TYR A 74 7.06 3.74 -2.75
CA TYR A 74 7.31 2.37 -2.30
C TYR A 74 7.94 1.55 -3.40
N THR A 75 8.60 0.47 -3.01
CA THR A 75 9.02 -0.58 -3.94
C THR A 75 8.64 -1.97 -3.39
N PRO A 76 8.10 -2.85 -4.25
CA PRO A 76 7.76 -2.61 -5.65
C PRO A 76 6.58 -1.64 -5.79
N THR A 77 6.52 -0.92 -6.90
CA THR A 77 5.28 -0.32 -7.42
C THR A 77 5.12 -0.76 -8.86
N ILE A 78 3.91 -1.12 -9.24
CA ILE A 78 3.58 -1.47 -10.63
C ILE A 78 2.52 -0.47 -11.10
N LEU A 79 2.77 0.16 -12.23
CA LEU A 79 1.78 0.97 -12.93
C LEU A 79 1.39 0.27 -14.21
N ILE A 80 0.11 0.17 -14.50
CA ILE A 80 -0.40 -0.32 -15.78
C ILE A 80 -1.02 0.85 -16.52
N LEU A 81 -0.60 1.04 -17.76
CA LEU A 81 -0.93 2.19 -18.59
C LEU A 81 -1.50 1.71 -19.91
N ASP A 82 -2.40 2.51 -20.46
CA ASP A 82 -2.86 2.44 -21.84
C ASP A 82 -2.35 3.66 -22.64
N ASP A 83 -2.98 3.93 -23.78
CA ASP A 83 -2.65 5.05 -24.64
C ASP A 83 -3.02 6.44 -24.08
N SER A 84 -3.74 6.51 -22.92
CA SER A 84 -4.10 7.78 -22.27
C SER A 84 -2.90 8.51 -21.69
N GLY A 85 -1.80 7.78 -21.46
CA GLY A 85 -0.51 8.34 -21.08
C GLY A 85 -0.12 8.13 -19.62
N LEU A 86 0.95 8.84 -19.20
CA LEU A 86 1.60 8.63 -17.91
C LEU A 86 0.84 9.19 -16.70
N ASN A 87 -0.09 10.10 -16.91
CA ASN A 87 -0.71 10.87 -15.81
C ASN A 87 -1.91 10.16 -15.18
N ASP A 88 -2.50 9.21 -15.88
CA ASP A 88 -3.70 8.49 -15.43
C ASP A 88 -3.53 6.98 -15.66
N PRO A 89 -2.79 6.29 -14.78
CA PRO A 89 -2.60 4.85 -14.91
C PRO A 89 -3.93 4.12 -14.71
N LEU A 90 -4.19 3.10 -15.53
CA LEU A 90 -5.34 2.19 -15.37
C LEU A 90 -5.31 1.50 -14.01
N GLU A 91 -4.12 1.19 -13.51
CA GLU A 91 -3.92 0.56 -12.21
C GLU A 91 -2.58 0.99 -11.60
N ARG A 92 -2.60 1.18 -10.27
CA ARG A 92 -1.40 1.45 -9.46
C ARG A 92 -1.34 0.45 -8.31
N MET A 93 -0.45 -0.51 -8.39
CA MET A 93 -0.19 -1.46 -7.33
C MET A 93 0.99 -1.01 -6.49
N ASN A 94 0.74 -0.48 -5.30
CA ASN A 94 1.78 -0.13 -4.34
C ASN A 94 2.15 -1.36 -3.49
N GLY A 95 3.45 -1.67 -3.39
CA GLY A 95 3.94 -2.81 -2.62
C GLY A 95 3.70 -4.17 -3.27
N PHE A 96 4.00 -5.22 -2.51
CA PHE A 96 3.75 -6.60 -2.92
C PHE A 96 2.26 -6.93 -2.85
N ARG A 97 1.76 -7.66 -3.83
CA ARG A 97 0.42 -8.26 -3.82
C ARG A 97 0.56 -9.80 -3.76
N PRO A 98 -0.20 -10.52 -2.93
CA PRO A 98 -0.29 -11.97 -3.03
C PRO A 98 -0.72 -12.41 -4.43
N LEU A 99 -0.22 -13.58 -4.87
CA LEU A 99 -0.42 -14.05 -6.23
C LEU A 99 -1.87 -14.01 -6.71
N PRO A 100 -2.89 -14.48 -5.95
CA PRO A 100 -4.27 -14.44 -6.42
C PRO A 100 -4.79 -13.02 -6.69
N ILE A 101 -4.44 -12.07 -5.82
CA ILE A 101 -4.85 -10.66 -6.00
C ILE A 101 -4.11 -10.03 -7.18
N PHE A 102 -2.85 -10.36 -7.34
CA PHE A 102 -2.08 -9.91 -8.48
C PHE A 102 -2.71 -10.39 -9.80
N GLN A 103 -3.08 -11.67 -9.86
CA GLN A 103 -3.75 -12.28 -11.00
C GLN A 103 -5.11 -11.63 -11.27
N GLU A 104 -5.95 -11.47 -10.24
CA GLU A 104 -7.25 -10.80 -10.35
C GLU A 104 -7.10 -9.37 -10.89
N THR A 105 -6.13 -8.62 -10.36
CA THR A 105 -5.84 -7.26 -10.83
C THR A 105 -5.47 -7.26 -12.32
N LEU A 106 -4.63 -8.19 -12.77
CA LEU A 106 -4.24 -8.29 -14.17
C LEU A 106 -5.43 -8.61 -15.09
N LEU A 107 -6.33 -9.49 -14.65
CA LEU A 107 -7.55 -9.85 -15.39
C LEU A 107 -8.47 -8.63 -15.55
N VAL A 108 -8.75 -7.97 -14.43
CA VAL A 108 -9.66 -6.79 -14.42
C VAL A 108 -9.12 -5.69 -15.32
N VAL A 109 -7.83 -5.33 -15.18
CA VAL A 109 -7.25 -4.22 -15.93
C VAL A 109 -7.09 -4.52 -17.42
N SER A 110 -6.90 -5.78 -17.78
CA SER A 110 -6.80 -6.22 -19.19
C SER A 110 -8.15 -6.46 -19.86
N GLY A 111 -9.27 -6.41 -19.09
CA GLY A 111 -10.61 -6.72 -19.59
C GLY A 111 -10.77 -8.17 -20.06
N LYS A 112 -9.98 -9.09 -19.49
CA LYS A 112 -10.03 -10.52 -19.82
C LYS A 112 -10.86 -11.27 -18.77
N ASP A 113 -11.72 -12.16 -19.23
CA ASP A 113 -12.57 -13.01 -18.37
C ASP A 113 -11.92 -14.40 -18.12
N GLU A 114 -10.61 -14.52 -18.28
CA GLU A 114 -9.89 -15.78 -18.09
C GLU A 114 -9.61 -16.01 -16.60
N GLU A 115 -9.80 -17.25 -16.13
CA GLU A 115 -9.40 -17.65 -14.77
C GLU A 115 -7.90 -17.95 -14.74
N LEU A 116 -7.11 -17.17 -14.00
CA LEU A 116 -5.67 -17.42 -13.77
C LEU A 116 -5.39 -18.37 -12.59
N GLY A 117 -6.42 -18.92 -11.96
CA GLY A 117 -6.23 -20.12 -11.15
C GLY A 117 -6.45 -20.06 -9.65
N PHE A 118 -6.72 -18.92 -9.01
CA PHE A 118 -7.04 -18.90 -7.56
C PHE A 118 -8.14 -17.90 -7.22
N THR A 119 -9.16 -18.37 -6.52
CA THR A 119 -10.07 -17.51 -5.77
C THR A 119 -9.62 -17.52 -4.31
N LEU A 120 -9.37 -16.37 -3.72
CA LEU A 120 -9.21 -16.30 -2.27
C LEU A 120 -10.59 -16.43 -1.63
N GLU A 121 -10.77 -17.48 -0.80
CA GLU A 121 -11.95 -17.57 0.05
C GLU A 121 -11.93 -16.41 1.05
N SER A 122 -13.05 -15.73 1.19
CA SER A 122 -13.26 -14.65 2.16
C SER A 122 -14.42 -14.96 3.09
N GLU A 123 -14.32 -14.49 4.33
CA GLU A 123 -15.43 -14.48 5.27
C GLU A 123 -16.33 -13.27 4.97
N PRO A 124 -17.66 -13.40 5.10
CA PRO A 124 -18.61 -12.35 4.69
C PRO A 124 -18.60 -11.11 5.59
N ASN A 125 -17.89 -11.15 6.70
CA ASN A 125 -17.89 -10.07 7.69
C ASN A 125 -16.51 -9.41 7.81
N LEU A 126 -16.52 -8.15 8.29
CA LEU A 126 -15.29 -7.49 8.73
C LEU A 126 -14.66 -8.24 9.89
N VAL A 127 -13.33 -8.29 9.92
CA VAL A 127 -12.59 -8.80 11.08
C VAL A 127 -12.81 -7.87 12.27
N LYS A 128 -13.15 -8.42 13.44
CA LYS A 128 -13.32 -7.65 14.67
C LYS A 128 -12.10 -7.84 15.57
N GLU A 129 -11.54 -6.72 16.01
CA GLU A 129 -10.39 -6.70 16.91
C GLU A 129 -10.70 -5.86 18.15
N ASN A 130 -10.15 -6.27 19.30
CA ASN A 130 -10.46 -5.57 20.57
C ASN A 130 -9.85 -4.16 20.66
N TYR A 131 -8.95 -3.79 19.77
CA TYR A 131 -8.39 -2.43 19.71
C TYR A 131 -9.26 -1.46 18.90
N PHE A 132 -10.27 -1.92 18.16
CA PHE A 132 -11.20 -1.05 17.46
C PHE A 132 -12.14 -0.33 18.43
N SER A 133 -12.20 0.98 18.29
CA SER A 133 -13.06 1.89 19.04
C SER A 133 -14.33 2.21 18.23
N GLU A 134 -15.45 2.27 18.93
CA GLU A 134 -16.73 2.77 18.40
C GLU A 134 -16.81 4.31 18.40
N ASN A 135 -15.77 5.01 18.84
CA ASN A 135 -15.75 6.46 18.90
C ASN A 135 -15.11 7.06 17.64
N TYR A 136 -15.94 7.50 16.72
CA TYR A 136 -15.56 8.10 15.44
C TYR A 136 -15.23 9.61 15.52
N ASN A 137 -15.25 10.20 16.73
CA ASN A 137 -14.78 11.56 16.94
C ASN A 137 -13.28 11.57 17.25
N LEU A 138 -12.46 11.65 16.21
CA LEU A 138 -11.00 11.57 16.31
C LEU A 138 -10.37 12.81 16.95
N SER A 139 -11.05 13.98 16.87
CA SER A 139 -10.55 15.23 17.45
C SER A 139 -10.36 15.13 18.97
N ASN A 140 -11.12 14.26 19.64
CA ASN A 140 -10.98 14.00 21.07
C ASN A 140 -9.65 13.34 21.46
N PHE A 141 -8.97 12.72 20.51
CA PHE A 141 -7.75 11.94 20.74
C PHE A 141 -6.49 12.60 20.17
N THR A 142 -6.65 13.64 19.35
CA THR A 142 -5.53 14.44 18.83
C THR A 142 -4.70 14.99 19.98
N GLY A 143 -3.39 14.69 19.98
CA GLY A 143 -2.50 15.07 21.08
C GLY A 143 -2.49 14.12 22.29
N GLN A 144 -3.42 13.16 22.38
CA GLN A 144 -3.44 12.16 23.46
C GLN A 144 -2.83 10.83 23.02
N LYS A 145 -3.17 10.37 21.80
CA LYS A 145 -2.71 9.13 21.19
C LYS A 145 -2.48 9.33 19.70
N PRO A 146 -1.58 8.57 19.06
CA PRO A 146 -1.63 8.41 17.62
C PRO A 146 -2.96 7.77 17.20
N ILE A 147 -3.40 8.06 15.96
CA ILE A 147 -4.69 7.59 15.45
C ILE A 147 -4.47 6.72 14.23
N ALA A 148 -5.23 5.63 14.11
CA ALA A 148 -5.28 4.78 12.93
C ALA A 148 -6.72 4.59 12.46
N ILE A 149 -6.96 4.78 11.16
CA ILE A 149 -8.24 4.54 10.51
C ILE A 149 -8.07 3.36 9.58
N PHE A 150 -8.66 2.22 9.90
CA PHE A 150 -8.75 1.05 9.03
C PHE A 150 -9.95 1.22 8.10
N ILE A 151 -9.71 1.22 6.81
CA ILE A 151 -10.74 1.30 5.79
C ILE A 151 -10.80 -0.06 5.11
N GLU A 152 -11.91 -0.73 5.29
CA GLU A 152 -12.08 -2.13 4.91
C GLU A 152 -13.45 -2.36 4.28
N LYS A 153 -13.60 -3.47 3.60
CA LYS A 153 -14.88 -3.94 3.06
C LYS A 153 -15.15 -5.37 3.49
N LYS A 154 -16.42 -5.74 3.49
CA LYS A 154 -16.84 -7.14 3.63
C LYS A 154 -16.29 -7.98 2.48
N ASP A 155 -16.27 -9.28 2.65
CA ASP A 155 -15.75 -10.22 1.62
C ASP A 155 -14.33 -9.88 1.12
N CYS A 156 -13.50 -9.29 1.99
CA CYS A 156 -12.14 -8.88 1.68
C CYS A 156 -11.12 -9.91 2.19
N ALA A 157 -10.75 -10.86 1.37
CA ALA A 157 -9.79 -11.90 1.72
C ALA A 157 -8.42 -11.33 2.13
N ILE A 158 -7.98 -10.25 1.47
CA ILE A 158 -6.73 -9.54 1.81
C ILE A 158 -6.81 -8.90 3.18
N CYS A 159 -7.94 -8.24 3.52
CA CYS A 159 -8.13 -7.66 4.83
C CYS A 159 -7.96 -8.74 5.90
N GLN A 160 -8.66 -9.85 5.74
CA GLN A 160 -8.60 -10.99 6.65
C GLN A 160 -7.20 -11.60 6.75
N GLN A 161 -6.49 -11.73 5.63
CA GLN A 161 -5.12 -12.24 5.63
C GLN A 161 -4.18 -11.29 6.37
N MET A 162 -4.28 -9.97 6.14
CA MET A 162 -3.45 -8.99 6.84
C MET A 162 -3.76 -8.95 8.34
N HIS A 163 -5.03 -9.12 8.74
CA HIS A 163 -5.38 -9.27 10.14
C HIS A 163 -4.67 -10.47 10.76
N ARG A 164 -4.76 -11.65 10.15
CA ARG A 164 -4.13 -12.88 10.66
C ARG A 164 -2.60 -12.82 10.69
N GLU A 165 -1.99 -12.31 9.63
CA GLU A 165 -0.53 -12.42 9.43
C GLU A 165 0.27 -11.20 9.89
N ALA A 166 -0.33 -10.00 9.80
CA ALA A 166 0.36 -8.76 10.10
C ALA A 166 -0.13 -8.09 11.38
N PHE A 167 -1.42 -7.74 11.46
CA PHE A 167 -1.95 -6.97 12.59
C PHE A 167 -2.05 -7.78 13.89
N ALA A 168 -2.36 -9.08 13.83
CA ALA A 168 -2.46 -9.97 15.00
C ALA A 168 -1.10 -10.35 15.61
N SER A 169 0.04 -9.98 15.01
CA SER A 169 1.34 -10.21 15.64
C SER A 169 1.43 -9.48 16.99
N LYS A 170 2.04 -10.11 18.00
CA LYS A 170 2.06 -9.61 19.38
C LYS A 170 2.49 -8.15 19.49
N GLU A 171 3.51 -7.75 18.73
CA GLU A 171 4.05 -6.40 18.77
C GLU A 171 3.12 -5.39 18.10
N ASN A 172 2.55 -5.74 16.94
CA ASN A 172 1.65 -4.85 16.21
C ASN A 172 0.31 -4.70 16.93
N TYR A 173 -0.23 -5.80 17.45
CA TYR A 173 -1.43 -5.79 18.26
C TYR A 173 -1.27 -4.90 19.50
N LYS A 174 -0.14 -5.01 20.20
CA LYS A 174 0.16 -4.15 21.34
C LYS A 174 0.26 -2.67 20.92
N ALA A 175 0.98 -2.38 19.84
CA ALA A 175 1.10 -1.01 19.36
C ALA A 175 -0.26 -0.41 19.02
N LEU A 176 -1.11 -1.13 18.26
CA LEU A 176 -2.47 -0.70 17.92
C LEU A 176 -3.35 -0.53 19.15
N SER A 177 -3.19 -1.36 20.19
CA SER A 177 -3.94 -1.21 21.47
C SER A 177 -3.59 0.07 22.23
N ASP A 178 -2.39 0.61 22.01
CA ASP A 178 -1.94 1.88 22.63
C ASP A 178 -2.41 3.12 21.83
N TRP A 179 -2.92 2.93 20.60
CA TRP A 179 -3.43 3.98 19.71
C TRP A 179 -4.96 4.15 19.87
N HIS A 180 -5.50 5.24 19.30
CA HIS A 180 -6.93 5.31 19.01
C HIS A 180 -7.17 4.75 17.60
N VAL A 181 -7.83 3.60 17.52
CA VAL A 181 -8.02 2.89 16.26
C VAL A 181 -9.50 2.74 15.98
N ILE A 182 -9.95 3.15 14.80
CA ILE A 182 -11.31 2.91 14.32
C ILE A 182 -11.28 2.04 13.06
N GLN A 183 -12.36 1.32 12.83
CA GLN A 183 -12.61 0.54 11.60
C GLN A 183 -13.77 1.18 10.84
N ILE A 184 -13.56 1.45 9.58
CA ILE A 184 -14.57 1.96 8.65
C ILE A 184 -14.94 0.82 7.69
N ASP A 185 -16.25 0.51 7.62
CA ASP A 185 -16.84 -0.28 6.56
C ASP A 185 -17.18 0.64 5.38
N VAL A 186 -16.63 0.37 4.20
CA VAL A 186 -16.90 1.19 3.00
C VAL A 186 -18.37 1.18 2.59
N ASP A 187 -19.12 0.15 3.01
CA ASP A 187 -20.56 0.05 2.73
C ASP A 187 -21.39 0.99 3.63
N GLU A 188 -20.80 1.52 4.71
CA GLU A 188 -21.45 2.45 5.63
C GLU A 188 -21.20 3.93 5.25
N ALA A 189 -21.33 4.26 3.96
CA ALA A 189 -20.98 5.56 3.39
C ALA A 189 -21.68 6.77 4.05
N ASP A 190 -22.87 6.59 4.61
CA ASP A 190 -23.66 7.65 5.27
C ASP A 190 -23.27 7.93 6.72
N GLN A 191 -22.46 7.06 7.35
CA GLN A 191 -21.97 7.29 8.71
C GLN A 191 -21.05 8.51 8.76
N GLU A 192 -21.13 9.28 9.84
CA GLU A 192 -20.28 10.46 10.07
C GLU A 192 -18.99 10.11 10.81
N ILE A 193 -17.91 10.78 10.43
CA ILE A 193 -16.62 10.78 11.11
C ILE A 193 -16.21 12.23 11.40
N ILE A 194 -15.67 12.48 12.58
CA ILE A 194 -15.03 13.76 12.91
C ILE A 194 -13.52 13.55 12.89
N LEU A 195 -12.85 14.24 11.97
CA LEU A 195 -11.40 14.12 11.74
C LEU A 195 -10.58 14.74 12.89
N PRO A 196 -9.26 14.49 12.94
CA PRO A 196 -8.37 15.06 13.95
C PRO A 196 -8.38 16.60 14.03
N ASP A 197 -8.68 17.30 12.93
CA ASP A 197 -8.81 18.75 12.86
C ASP A 197 -10.18 19.28 13.33
N GLY A 198 -11.12 18.39 13.65
CA GLY A 198 -12.49 18.71 14.04
C GLY A 198 -13.49 18.80 12.89
N THR A 199 -13.06 18.60 11.64
CA THR A 199 -13.97 18.60 10.49
C THR A 199 -14.85 17.37 10.51
N SER A 200 -16.18 17.56 10.40
CA SER A 200 -17.15 16.46 10.23
C SER A 200 -17.42 16.20 8.76
N GLN A 201 -17.42 14.93 8.37
CA GLN A 201 -17.81 14.50 7.02
C GLN A 201 -18.38 13.08 7.04
N LYS A 202 -19.08 12.71 5.96
CA LYS A 202 -19.52 11.33 5.75
C LYS A 202 -18.35 10.43 5.35
N ILE A 203 -18.45 9.16 5.69
CA ILE A 203 -17.44 8.15 5.31
C ILE A 203 -17.29 8.07 3.78
N GLY A 204 -18.39 8.13 3.02
CA GLY A 204 -18.34 8.14 1.56
C GLY A 204 -17.49 9.29 1.01
N ASP A 205 -17.75 10.52 1.48
CA ASP A 205 -16.98 11.71 1.08
C ASP A 205 -15.51 11.61 1.52
N PHE A 206 -15.25 11.00 2.69
CA PHE A 206 -13.90 10.77 3.20
C PHE A 206 -13.09 9.83 2.30
N ILE A 207 -13.72 8.75 1.82
CA ILE A 207 -13.10 7.75 0.95
C ILE A 207 -12.86 8.33 -0.45
N GLU A 208 -13.90 8.94 -1.04
CA GLU A 208 -13.82 9.53 -2.39
C GLU A 208 -12.76 10.63 -2.47
N GLY A 209 -12.72 11.52 -1.49
CA GLY A 209 -11.75 12.62 -1.45
C GLY A 209 -10.30 12.18 -1.28
N ARG A 210 -10.04 10.91 -0.94
CA ARG A 210 -8.70 10.35 -0.73
C ARG A 210 -8.26 9.33 -1.76
N VAL A 211 -9.09 9.02 -2.74
CA VAL A 211 -8.80 8.03 -3.80
C VAL A 211 -8.30 6.71 -3.16
N ILE A 212 -9.20 6.02 -2.43
CA ILE A 212 -8.88 4.75 -1.77
C ILE A 212 -9.36 3.62 -2.67
N ASP A 213 -8.40 2.90 -3.24
CA ASP A 213 -8.58 1.84 -4.22
C ASP A 213 -8.05 0.47 -3.75
N PHE A 214 -7.35 0.44 -2.62
CA PHE A 214 -6.82 -0.80 -2.02
C PHE A 214 -7.42 -1.05 -0.63
N PHE A 215 -7.76 -2.30 -0.31
CA PHE A 215 -8.25 -2.72 0.98
C PHE A 215 -7.42 -3.88 1.56
N PRO A 216 -7.05 -3.81 2.87
CA PRO A 216 -7.31 -2.71 3.77
C PRO A 216 -6.38 -1.52 3.49
N THR A 217 -6.90 -0.32 3.48
CA THR A 217 -6.09 0.90 3.62
C THR A 217 -6.09 1.32 5.08
N VAL A 218 -4.92 1.65 5.62
CA VAL A 218 -4.82 2.18 6.99
C VAL A 218 -4.18 3.57 6.95
N ILE A 219 -4.95 4.58 7.31
CA ILE A 219 -4.49 5.96 7.42
C ILE A 219 -4.01 6.22 8.84
N LEU A 220 -2.81 6.78 8.98
CA LEU A 220 -2.16 7.02 10.25
C LEU A 220 -1.94 8.51 10.48
N TYR A 221 -2.28 8.96 11.69
CA TYR A 221 -1.98 10.28 12.21
C TYR A 221 -1.02 10.14 13.40
N GLY A 222 0.13 10.77 13.32
CA GLY A 222 1.07 10.84 14.43
C GLY A 222 0.49 11.62 15.61
N LEU A 223 1.14 11.53 16.77
CA LEU A 223 0.70 12.23 17.97
C LEU A 223 0.66 13.75 17.74
N GLY A 224 -0.52 14.34 17.89
CA GLY A 224 -0.78 15.78 17.70
C GLY A 224 -0.94 16.22 16.25
N GLU A 225 -0.87 15.29 15.30
CA GLU A 225 -1.06 15.63 13.89
C GLU A 225 -2.56 15.69 13.53
N THR A 226 -2.92 16.67 12.73
CA THR A 226 -4.27 16.83 12.18
C THR A 226 -4.34 16.45 10.69
N GLU A 227 -3.19 16.33 10.05
CA GLU A 227 -3.06 15.86 8.68
C GLU A 227 -2.59 14.41 8.64
N GLU A 228 -2.94 13.69 7.57
CA GLU A 228 -2.49 12.33 7.32
C GLU A 228 -0.96 12.28 7.33
N THR A 229 -0.40 11.54 8.29
CA THR A 229 1.05 11.40 8.45
C THR A 229 1.61 10.30 7.57
N PHE A 230 0.86 9.21 7.43
CA PHE A 230 1.27 8.05 6.64
C PHE A 230 0.05 7.24 6.20
N ARG A 231 0.20 6.49 5.11
CA ARG A 231 -0.82 5.58 4.60
C ARG A 231 -0.21 4.21 4.32
N MET A 232 -0.88 3.16 4.79
CA MET A 232 -0.62 1.78 4.39
C MET A 232 -1.71 1.39 3.39
N ASP A 233 -1.39 1.41 2.11
CA ASP A 233 -2.28 1.10 0.98
C ASP A 233 -1.71 -0.06 0.14
N SER A 234 -1.07 -1.00 0.81
CA SER A 234 -0.45 -2.17 0.19
C SER A 234 -0.48 -3.37 1.12
N TYR A 235 -0.33 -4.58 0.56
CA TYR A 235 -0.11 -5.76 1.38
C TYR A 235 1.21 -5.66 2.14
N LEU A 236 1.15 -5.68 3.45
CA LEU A 236 2.30 -5.62 4.34
C LEU A 236 2.39 -6.86 5.21
N THR A 237 3.60 -7.38 5.36
CA THR A 237 3.88 -8.41 6.38
C THR A 237 3.92 -7.79 7.77
N ASN A 238 3.93 -8.64 8.81
CA ASN A 238 4.03 -8.19 10.20
C ASN A 238 5.22 -7.24 10.43
N TYR A 239 6.35 -7.47 9.74
CA TYR A 239 7.54 -6.63 9.87
C TYR A 239 7.34 -5.24 9.24
N GLY A 240 6.68 -5.16 8.09
CA GLY A 240 6.35 -3.89 7.45
C GLY A 240 5.43 -3.05 8.33
N VAL A 241 4.33 -3.64 8.79
CA VAL A 241 3.40 -2.98 9.72
C VAL A 241 4.12 -2.52 10.99
N LYS A 242 4.92 -3.39 11.62
CA LYS A 242 5.72 -3.05 12.80
C LYS A 242 6.63 -1.84 12.58
N SER A 243 7.34 -1.82 11.45
CA SER A 243 8.25 -0.70 11.15
C SER A 243 7.51 0.62 11.02
N ILE A 244 6.35 0.62 10.33
CA ILE A 244 5.53 1.82 10.15
C ILE A 244 4.95 2.28 11.49
N LEU A 245 4.34 1.38 12.27
CA LEU A 245 3.78 1.73 13.59
C LEU A 245 4.84 2.29 14.54
N GLN A 246 6.05 1.72 14.52
CA GLN A 246 7.16 2.25 15.32
C GLN A 246 7.60 3.63 14.85
N TYR A 247 7.77 3.82 13.54
CA TYR A 247 8.19 5.07 12.92
C TYR A 247 7.23 6.23 13.22
N ILE A 248 5.94 5.98 13.07
CA ILE A 248 4.91 6.99 13.35
C ILE A 248 4.72 7.17 14.86
N GLY A 249 4.64 6.08 15.62
CA GLY A 249 4.42 6.11 17.06
C GLY A 249 5.56 6.75 17.85
N SER A 250 6.82 6.64 17.38
CA SER A 250 7.97 7.32 18.00
C SER A 250 8.09 8.81 17.64
N GLY A 251 7.42 9.23 16.56
CA GLY A 251 7.55 10.59 16.01
C GLY A 251 8.83 10.77 15.17
N ASP A 252 9.56 9.70 14.86
CA ASP A 252 10.82 9.76 14.12
C ASP A 252 10.64 10.31 12.68
N TYR A 253 9.43 10.19 12.10
CA TYR A 253 9.09 10.78 10.81
C TYR A 253 9.31 12.31 10.75
N LYS A 254 9.27 12.99 11.89
CA LYS A 254 9.53 14.44 11.98
C LYS A 254 11.00 14.79 11.72
N SER A 255 11.92 13.91 12.11
CA SER A 255 13.36 14.11 11.95
C SER A 255 13.94 13.39 10.73
N GLN A 256 13.35 12.28 10.32
CA GLN A 256 13.74 11.47 9.16
C GLN A 256 12.50 11.16 8.32
N PRO A 257 12.16 12.00 7.31
CA PRO A 257 10.94 11.84 6.54
C PRO A 257 10.95 10.63 5.57
N ASP A 258 12.09 9.98 5.38
CA ASP A 258 12.23 8.79 4.54
C ASP A 258 12.18 7.52 5.41
N LEU A 259 11.04 6.82 5.39
CA LEU A 259 10.82 5.57 6.14
C LEU A 259 11.87 4.50 5.81
N GLN A 260 12.26 4.37 4.56
CA GLN A 260 13.23 3.36 4.13
C GLN A 260 14.59 3.63 4.79
N ARG A 261 15.04 4.87 4.73
CA ARG A 261 16.29 5.30 5.34
C ARG A 261 16.26 5.14 6.86
N TRP A 262 15.17 5.58 7.50
CA TRP A 262 14.98 5.36 8.94
C TRP A 262 15.04 3.87 9.31
N SER A 263 14.39 3.01 8.52
CA SER A 263 14.39 1.55 8.75
C SER A 263 15.79 0.96 8.64
N ASP A 264 16.59 1.39 7.66
CA ASP A 264 17.96 0.93 7.46
C ASP A 264 18.89 1.40 8.60
N GLU A 265 18.80 2.67 9.00
CA GLU A 265 19.55 3.25 10.12
C GLU A 265 19.20 2.56 11.45
N THR A 266 17.91 2.35 11.73
CA THR A 266 17.41 1.66 12.92
C THR A 266 17.89 0.21 12.97
N ARG A 267 17.88 -0.49 11.82
CA ARG A 267 18.38 -1.86 11.70
C ARG A 267 19.88 -1.94 11.94
N ALA A 268 20.65 -1.00 11.39
CA ALA A 268 22.09 -0.91 11.60
C ALA A 268 22.43 -0.66 13.09
N ALA A 269 21.74 0.27 13.73
CA ALA A 269 21.91 0.57 15.17
C ALA A 269 21.61 -0.65 16.06
N ARG A 270 20.53 -1.39 15.77
CA ARG A 270 20.17 -2.63 16.50
C ARG A 270 21.21 -3.74 16.33
N ARG A 271 21.81 -3.86 15.13
CA ARG A 271 22.90 -4.83 14.89
C ARG A 271 24.14 -4.46 15.67
N ALA A 272 24.55 -3.19 15.68
CA ALA A 272 25.68 -2.70 16.46
C ALA A 272 25.50 -2.94 17.96
N ALA A 273 24.30 -2.71 18.49
CA ALA A 273 23.98 -2.94 19.90
C ALA A 273 23.97 -4.43 20.33
N ARG A 274 23.85 -5.36 19.39
CA ARG A 274 23.87 -6.82 19.65
C ARG A 274 25.25 -7.45 19.44
N GLY A 275 26.15 -6.77 18.75
CA GLY A 275 27.49 -7.26 18.41
C GLY A 275 28.61 -6.70 19.31
N GLY A 276 28.30 -5.87 20.31
CA GLY A 276 29.14 -5.47 21.39
C GLY A 276 28.76 -6.20 22.68
#